data_effd52d30dd1e6bc12643f08065fc11d
#
_entry.id   effd52d30dd1e6bc12643f08065fc11d
#
_cell.length_a   1.000
_cell.length_b   1.000
_cell.length_c   1.000
_cell.angle_alpha   90.00
_cell.angle_beta   90.00
_cell.angle_gamma   90.00
#
_symmetry.space_group_name_H-M   'P 1'
#
loop_
_entity.id
_entity.type
_entity.pdbx_description
1 polymer ?
#
loop_
_entity_poly.entity_id
_entity_poly.type
_entity_poly.pdbx_seq_one_letter_code
_entity_poly.pdbx_strand_id
1 'polypeptide(L)'
;MTVPDMAKRRRIMQRSIKLGHCVCDPKRPCPCDVFRNDGICPCAGERPAPKAGPVRLTEMVHNPGCASKIPAADLERTLGRLPPVTDPAVLSGFDSGDDAGVYALNPNTTLVQTVDVFTPCVDDPETFGRICAANCLSDIYAMGAVPRTALSVLCFPIETQDGQIMYEMMKGAMAVFTDAGVALIGGHSVKDEEIKLGFAITGTLDRAAAVERNAAKTGDLLVLTKKLGTGVLGFARQIGRAHDEGLREAEASMATLNREAAIAMREQPVSACTDITGFGLYGHLVGMARGSEVTIQVWADRLPAFPGAVEALAAGVIPGACERNREHVGDDIRIAPDVPAGMAELGFDAQTSGGLLIAVPEANHPQLLAALARRGVPAWTIGRVGEASPGQIAVTLANADPAAAGRFSDSANDLPPKSEETTPMNAVKTPCCSAEQTSAAGSTAGESQKAFGALMRSAAEAGALDEKTKELLFLALAAATRCEPCLKAHLVAAAEMGITPAEIDEALWCAVAMGGGPVRMLCNEARKAVETAKPGGKCC
;
A
#
# COMPACT_ATOMS: atom_id res chain seq x y z
N MET A 1 -9.43 14.74 27.31
CA MET A 1 -10.82 15.23 27.21
C MET A 1 -10.77 16.73 27.24
N THR A 2 -11.19 17.42 26.20
CA THR A 2 -11.45 18.84 26.28
C THR A 2 -12.66 19.04 27.19
N VAL A 3 -12.52 19.83 28.25
CA VAL A 3 -13.63 20.18 29.15
C VAL A 3 -14.73 20.81 28.31
N PRO A 4 -16.00 20.30 28.36
CA PRO A 4 -17.10 20.85 27.57
C PRO A 4 -17.29 22.36 27.85
N ASP A 5 -17.30 23.18 26.82
CA ASP A 5 -17.68 24.58 26.95
C ASP A 5 -19.20 24.70 27.12
N MET A 6 -19.62 24.69 28.38
CA MET A 6 -21.04 24.73 28.76
C MET A 6 -21.75 26.00 28.26
N ALA A 7 -21.05 27.12 28.10
CA ALA A 7 -21.62 28.36 27.56
C ALA A 7 -21.88 28.23 26.07
N LYS A 8 -20.94 27.66 25.31
CA LYS A 8 -21.08 27.36 23.89
C LYS A 8 -22.18 26.33 23.65
N ARG A 9 -22.22 25.24 24.43
CA ARG A 9 -23.27 24.22 24.38
C ARG A 9 -24.65 24.86 24.58
N ARG A 10 -24.82 25.67 25.63
CA ARG A 10 -26.11 26.34 25.92
C ARG A 10 -26.55 27.26 24.78
N ARG A 11 -25.67 28.08 24.23
CA ARG A 11 -25.99 28.96 23.09
C ARG A 11 -26.46 28.17 21.88
N ILE A 12 -25.78 27.08 21.54
CA ILE A 12 -26.11 26.23 20.38
C ILE A 12 -27.44 25.51 20.58
N MET A 13 -27.67 24.91 21.75
CA MET A 13 -28.95 24.26 22.05
C MET A 13 -30.13 25.24 22.04
N GLN A 14 -29.97 26.44 22.61
CA GLN A 14 -31.00 27.47 22.55
C GLN A 14 -31.31 27.91 21.11
N ARG A 15 -30.29 27.99 20.25
CA ARG A 15 -30.47 28.29 18.83
C ARG A 15 -31.19 27.15 18.09
N SER A 16 -30.83 25.92 18.34
CA SER A 16 -31.49 24.74 17.77
C SER A 16 -32.95 24.64 18.19
N ILE A 17 -33.27 24.89 19.47
CA ILE A 17 -34.64 24.91 19.98
C ILE A 17 -35.49 25.98 19.26
N LYS A 18 -34.93 27.19 19.06
CA LYS A 18 -35.62 28.27 18.33
C LYS A 18 -35.89 27.92 16.86
N LEU A 19 -35.00 27.13 16.24
CA LEU A 19 -35.13 26.69 14.85
C LEU A 19 -36.06 25.47 14.69
N GLY A 20 -36.35 24.75 15.78
CA GLY A 20 -37.11 23.51 15.74
C GLY A 20 -36.32 22.29 15.28
N HIS A 21 -35.00 22.44 15.00
CA HIS A 21 -34.12 21.38 14.54
C HIS A 21 -32.67 21.67 14.95
N CYS A 22 -31.79 20.69 14.80
CA CYS A 22 -30.36 20.84 15.10
C CYS A 22 -29.69 21.86 14.14
N VAL A 23 -28.81 22.72 14.63
CA VAL A 23 -28.03 23.66 13.80
C VAL A 23 -27.03 22.96 12.90
N CYS A 24 -26.62 21.72 13.22
CA CYS A 24 -25.68 20.93 12.43
C CYS A 24 -26.36 20.16 11.29
N ASP A 25 -27.64 19.77 11.50
CA ASP A 25 -28.40 18.97 10.56
C ASP A 25 -29.90 19.32 10.68
N PRO A 26 -30.48 19.97 9.68
CA PRO A 26 -31.91 20.34 9.71
C PRO A 26 -32.89 19.14 9.80
N LYS A 27 -32.43 17.95 9.47
CA LYS A 27 -33.25 16.72 9.54
C LYS A 27 -33.25 16.08 10.94
N ARG A 28 -32.38 16.53 11.85
CA ARG A 28 -32.26 15.97 13.20
C ARG A 28 -32.93 16.88 14.26
N PRO A 29 -33.63 16.31 15.24
CA PRO A 29 -34.13 17.08 16.38
C PRO A 29 -32.98 17.56 17.28
N CYS A 30 -33.23 18.58 18.10
CA CYS A 30 -32.34 18.94 19.19
C CYS A 30 -33.08 18.77 20.53
N PRO A 31 -32.57 17.97 21.47
CA PRO A 31 -31.30 17.22 21.45
C PRO A 31 -31.30 16.01 20.50
N CYS A 32 -30.20 15.83 19.75
CA CYS A 32 -30.00 14.69 18.85
C CYS A 32 -29.66 13.40 19.62
N ASP A 33 -29.68 12.26 18.92
CA ASP A 33 -29.43 10.94 19.53
C ASP A 33 -28.05 10.83 20.16
N VAL A 34 -27.01 11.42 19.53
CA VAL A 34 -25.65 11.47 20.11
C VAL A 34 -25.67 12.18 21.46
N PHE A 35 -26.41 13.27 21.58
CA PHE A 35 -26.54 13.96 22.87
C PHE A 35 -27.35 13.14 23.90
N ARG A 36 -28.41 12.49 23.46
CA ARG A 36 -29.26 11.68 24.35
C ARG A 36 -28.56 10.43 24.87
N ASN A 37 -27.77 9.78 24.01
CA ASN A 37 -27.10 8.52 24.34
C ASN A 37 -25.77 8.75 25.08
N ASP A 38 -24.95 9.72 24.61
CA ASP A 38 -23.56 9.88 25.04
C ASP A 38 -23.32 11.19 25.82
N GLY A 39 -24.32 12.06 25.93
CA GLY A 39 -24.20 13.37 26.57
C GLY A 39 -23.30 14.37 25.83
N ILE A 40 -22.94 14.08 24.56
CA ILE A 40 -22.01 14.84 23.73
C ILE A 40 -22.79 15.73 22.76
N CYS A 41 -22.44 17.02 22.69
CA CYS A 41 -22.99 17.94 21.70
C CYS A 41 -22.00 18.20 20.56
N PRO A 42 -22.08 17.46 19.44
CA PRO A 42 -21.16 17.61 18.32
C PRO A 42 -21.15 19.03 17.75
N CYS A 43 -22.31 19.70 17.76
CA CYS A 43 -22.45 21.09 17.32
C CYS A 43 -21.67 22.08 18.18
N ALA A 44 -21.43 21.75 19.45
CA ALA A 44 -20.57 22.53 20.34
C ALA A 44 -19.08 22.23 20.16
N GLY A 45 -18.74 21.28 19.27
CA GLY A 45 -17.38 20.83 19.03
C GLY A 45 -16.92 19.75 20.01
N GLU A 46 -17.86 19.17 20.77
CA GLU A 46 -17.54 18.06 21.65
C GLU A 46 -17.33 16.76 20.86
N ARG A 47 -16.43 15.91 21.33
CA ARG A 47 -16.07 14.67 20.65
C ARG A 47 -16.14 13.49 21.63
N PRO A 48 -16.44 12.28 21.15
CA PRO A 48 -16.45 11.10 21.98
C PRO A 48 -15.06 10.86 22.61
N ALA A 49 -15.07 10.28 23.81
CA ALA A 49 -13.84 9.79 24.40
C ALA A 49 -13.38 8.51 23.68
N PRO A 50 -12.07 8.20 23.68
CA PRO A 50 -11.58 6.93 23.21
C PRO A 50 -12.36 5.77 23.80
N LYS A 51 -12.88 4.87 22.99
CA LYS A 51 -13.53 3.64 23.48
C LYS A 51 -12.45 2.71 23.99
N ALA A 52 -12.65 2.15 25.19
CA ALA A 52 -11.78 1.10 25.70
C ALA A 52 -12.06 -0.19 24.88
N GLY A 53 -11.00 -0.80 24.33
CA GLY A 53 -11.08 -2.05 23.60
C GLY A 53 -10.48 -1.94 22.18
N PRO A 54 -10.30 -3.08 21.51
CA PRO A 54 -9.79 -3.10 20.15
C PRO A 54 -10.79 -2.44 19.20
N VAL A 55 -10.29 -1.60 18.31
CA VAL A 55 -11.06 -1.01 17.22
C VAL A 55 -11.30 -2.09 16.18
N ARG A 56 -12.53 -2.17 15.65
CA ARG A 56 -12.90 -3.08 14.57
C ARG A 56 -13.52 -2.28 13.43
N LEU A 57 -12.67 -1.78 12.55
CA LEU A 57 -13.11 -0.91 11.46
C LEU A 57 -14.07 -1.62 10.49
N THR A 58 -13.89 -2.92 10.26
CA THR A 58 -14.74 -3.69 9.33
C THR A 58 -16.18 -3.85 9.80
N GLU A 59 -16.44 -3.72 11.11
CA GLU A 59 -17.80 -3.69 11.68
C GLU A 59 -18.49 -2.32 11.51
N MET A 60 -17.74 -1.28 11.09
CA MET A 60 -18.26 0.09 10.92
C MET A 60 -18.65 0.40 9.47
N VAL A 61 -18.56 -0.57 8.56
CA VAL A 61 -18.82 -0.38 7.13
C VAL A 61 -19.70 -1.51 6.58
N HIS A 62 -20.48 -1.19 5.53
CA HIS A 62 -21.37 -2.17 4.92
C HIS A 62 -20.60 -3.15 4.02
N ASN A 63 -19.71 -2.63 3.18
CA ASN A 63 -18.90 -3.43 2.26
C ASN A 63 -17.41 -3.09 2.48
N PRO A 64 -16.56 -4.06 2.86
CA PRO A 64 -15.16 -3.79 3.13
C PRO A 64 -14.32 -3.69 1.85
N GLY A 65 -13.32 -2.82 1.87
CA GLY A 65 -12.31 -2.68 0.82
C GLY A 65 -12.88 -2.31 -0.54
N CYS A 66 -12.26 -2.82 -1.59
CA CYS A 66 -12.65 -2.55 -2.98
C CYS A 66 -14.04 -3.08 -3.36
N ALA A 67 -14.67 -3.94 -2.54
CA ALA A 67 -16.05 -4.35 -2.70
C ALA A 67 -17.07 -3.20 -2.49
N SER A 68 -16.63 -2.07 -1.93
CA SER A 68 -17.44 -0.84 -1.78
C SER A 68 -17.53 0.01 -3.04
N LYS A 69 -16.74 -0.27 -4.08
CA LYS A 69 -16.76 0.47 -5.36
C LYS A 69 -18.09 0.28 -6.08
N ILE A 70 -18.48 1.28 -6.89
CA ILE A 70 -19.67 1.19 -7.76
C ILE A 70 -19.44 0.05 -8.77
N PRO A 71 -20.46 -0.78 -9.06
CA PRO A 71 -20.33 -1.83 -10.08
C PRO A 71 -19.89 -1.28 -11.43
N ALA A 72 -18.98 -1.98 -12.13
CA ALA A 72 -18.43 -1.53 -13.40
C ALA A 72 -19.50 -1.23 -14.46
N ALA A 73 -20.50 -2.11 -14.59
CA ALA A 73 -21.60 -1.94 -15.55
C ALA A 73 -22.42 -0.66 -15.30
N ASP A 74 -22.62 -0.26 -14.04
CA ASP A 74 -23.33 0.98 -13.71
C ASP A 74 -22.48 2.21 -14.02
N LEU A 75 -21.17 2.12 -13.77
CA LEU A 75 -20.22 3.18 -14.06
C LEU A 75 -20.06 3.39 -15.55
N GLU A 76 -19.84 2.32 -16.32
CA GLU A 76 -19.74 2.36 -17.80
C GLU A 76 -20.99 2.95 -18.44
N ARG A 77 -22.19 2.52 -18.00
CA ARG A 77 -23.48 3.06 -18.49
C ARG A 77 -23.60 4.56 -18.22
N THR A 78 -23.04 5.05 -17.13
CA THR A 78 -23.09 6.47 -16.76
C THR A 78 -22.03 7.27 -17.51
N LEU A 79 -20.78 6.82 -17.49
CA LEU A 79 -19.65 7.51 -18.14
C LEU A 79 -19.71 7.46 -19.65
N GLY A 80 -20.18 6.37 -20.26
CA GLY A 80 -20.37 6.24 -21.71
C GLY A 80 -21.36 7.23 -22.34
N ARG A 81 -22.10 7.99 -21.51
CA ARG A 81 -22.97 9.09 -21.96
C ARG A 81 -22.29 10.45 -21.94
N LEU A 82 -21.07 10.52 -21.39
CA LEU A 82 -20.31 11.77 -21.39
C LEU A 82 -19.72 12.03 -22.78
N PRO A 83 -19.54 13.31 -23.14
CA PRO A 83 -18.86 13.64 -24.38
C PRO A 83 -17.41 13.14 -24.32
N PRO A 84 -16.83 12.70 -25.46
CA PRO A 84 -15.45 12.25 -25.51
C PRO A 84 -14.48 13.38 -25.16
N VAL A 85 -13.35 13.02 -24.57
CA VAL A 85 -12.25 13.96 -24.34
C VAL A 85 -11.56 14.24 -25.68
N THR A 86 -11.47 15.52 -26.06
CA THR A 86 -10.89 15.94 -27.36
C THR A 86 -9.52 16.59 -27.23
N ASP A 87 -8.97 16.74 -26.02
CA ASP A 87 -7.65 17.31 -25.81
C ASP A 87 -6.57 16.32 -26.28
N PRO A 88 -5.74 16.65 -27.30
CA PRO A 88 -4.72 15.77 -27.83
C PRO A 88 -3.57 15.48 -26.84
N ALA A 89 -3.50 16.22 -25.74
CA ALA A 89 -2.56 15.95 -24.66
C ALA A 89 -3.01 14.77 -23.76
N VAL A 90 -4.28 14.38 -23.80
CA VAL A 90 -4.77 13.17 -23.15
C VAL A 90 -4.37 11.96 -23.97
N LEU A 91 -3.46 11.16 -23.43
CA LEU A 91 -2.97 9.94 -24.10
C LEU A 91 -3.80 8.71 -23.69
N SER A 92 -4.28 8.69 -22.44
CA SER A 92 -5.24 7.72 -21.93
C SER A 92 -6.24 8.44 -21.01
N GLY A 93 -7.53 8.35 -21.30
CA GLY A 93 -8.61 9.00 -20.59
C GLY A 93 -9.55 8.01 -19.89
N PHE A 94 -10.68 8.49 -19.38
CA PHE A 94 -11.68 7.65 -18.70
C PHE A 94 -12.36 6.62 -19.62
N ASP A 95 -12.24 6.78 -20.94
CA ASP A 95 -12.79 5.94 -21.98
C ASP A 95 -11.81 4.85 -22.49
N SER A 96 -10.53 4.96 -22.14
CA SER A 96 -9.50 3.97 -22.54
C SER A 96 -9.60 2.66 -21.77
N GLY A 97 -10.11 2.72 -20.51
CA GLY A 97 -10.15 1.60 -19.60
C GLY A 97 -8.80 1.21 -19.00
N ASP A 98 -7.76 2.03 -19.12
CA ASP A 98 -6.47 1.87 -18.44
C ASP A 98 -6.60 2.12 -16.92
N ASP A 99 -5.60 1.68 -16.16
CA ASP A 99 -5.61 1.78 -14.70
C ASP A 99 -5.48 3.25 -14.22
N ALA A 100 -4.85 4.12 -15.02
CA ALA A 100 -4.69 5.54 -14.70
C ALA A 100 -4.85 6.43 -15.93
N GLY A 101 -5.24 7.69 -15.71
CA GLY A 101 -5.23 8.72 -16.74
C GLY A 101 -3.81 9.16 -17.08
N VAL A 102 -3.52 9.35 -18.38
CA VAL A 102 -2.19 9.72 -18.91
C VAL A 102 -2.29 11.03 -19.67
N TYR A 103 -1.54 12.03 -19.26
CA TYR A 103 -1.54 13.37 -19.84
C TYR A 103 -0.14 13.86 -20.21
N ALA A 104 0.06 14.21 -21.48
CA ALA A 104 1.33 14.76 -21.98
C ALA A 104 1.45 16.24 -21.58
N LEU A 105 2.13 16.54 -20.48
CA LEU A 105 2.33 17.92 -19.98
C LEU A 105 3.23 18.74 -20.93
N ASN A 106 4.26 18.10 -21.47
CA ASN A 106 5.18 18.65 -22.45
C ASN A 106 5.91 17.49 -23.18
N PRO A 107 6.75 17.75 -24.20
CA PRO A 107 7.42 16.68 -24.96
C PRO A 107 8.23 15.68 -24.13
N ASN A 108 8.71 16.09 -22.94
CA ASN A 108 9.60 15.31 -22.08
C ASN A 108 8.94 14.81 -20.78
N THR A 109 7.70 15.25 -20.50
CA THR A 109 7.04 14.96 -19.22
C THR A 109 5.61 14.50 -19.47
N THR A 110 5.33 13.29 -19.08
CA THR A 110 3.98 12.72 -19.06
C THR A 110 3.55 12.50 -17.61
N LEU A 111 2.36 12.99 -17.27
CA LEU A 111 1.72 12.75 -15.99
C LEU A 111 0.89 11.48 -16.07
N VAL A 112 0.92 10.70 -15.00
CA VAL A 112 0.04 9.55 -14.77
C VAL A 112 -0.70 9.81 -13.48
N GLN A 113 -2.04 9.82 -13.52
CA GLN A 113 -2.87 10.22 -12.38
C GLN A 113 -3.99 9.22 -12.15
N THR A 114 -4.16 8.84 -10.90
CA THR A 114 -5.26 8.01 -10.44
C THR A 114 -5.83 8.49 -9.12
N VAL A 115 -7.02 8.02 -8.77
CA VAL A 115 -7.63 8.20 -7.45
C VAL A 115 -8.41 6.96 -7.07
N ASP A 116 -8.08 6.39 -5.94
CA ASP A 116 -8.82 5.29 -5.32
C ASP A 116 -9.31 5.68 -3.93
N VAL A 117 -10.57 5.36 -3.62
CA VAL A 117 -11.19 5.59 -2.31
C VAL A 117 -12.03 4.37 -1.97
N PHE A 118 -11.84 3.80 -0.79
CA PHE A 118 -12.62 2.65 -0.33
C PHE A 118 -12.76 2.61 1.20
N THR A 119 -13.60 1.72 1.67
CA THR A 119 -13.91 1.50 3.08
C THR A 119 -12.88 0.58 3.73
N PRO A 120 -12.75 0.55 5.06
CA PRO A 120 -11.88 -0.39 5.76
C PRO A 120 -12.07 -1.84 5.36
N CYS A 121 -10.96 -2.51 5.03
CA CYS A 121 -10.89 -3.94 4.70
C CYS A 121 -10.28 -4.78 5.83
N VAL A 122 -9.69 -4.13 6.82
CA VAL A 122 -9.10 -4.73 8.04
C VAL A 122 -9.50 -3.92 9.26
N ASP A 123 -9.37 -4.51 10.46
CA ASP A 123 -9.82 -3.88 11.70
C ASP A 123 -8.83 -2.86 12.25
N ASP A 124 -7.52 -3.14 12.09
CA ASP A 124 -6.47 -2.26 12.59
C ASP A 124 -6.34 -0.99 11.74
N PRO A 125 -6.50 0.21 12.33
CA PRO A 125 -6.48 1.46 11.58
C PRO A 125 -5.14 1.74 10.88
N GLU A 126 -4.01 1.44 11.52
CA GLU A 126 -2.70 1.67 10.92
C GLU A 126 -2.47 0.74 9.71
N THR A 127 -2.84 -0.53 9.84
CA THR A 127 -2.78 -1.51 8.74
C THR A 127 -3.71 -1.11 7.59
N PHE A 128 -4.93 -0.64 7.88
CA PHE A 128 -5.83 -0.13 6.85
C PHE A 128 -5.22 1.05 6.09
N GLY A 129 -4.60 2.00 6.80
CA GLY A 129 -3.90 3.12 6.18
C GLY A 129 -2.77 2.67 5.25
N ARG A 130 -1.99 1.68 5.65
CA ARG A 130 -0.92 1.07 4.84
C ARG A 130 -1.48 0.42 3.56
N ILE A 131 -2.52 -0.39 3.69
CA ILE A 131 -3.18 -1.05 2.57
C ILE A 131 -3.76 -0.02 1.60
N CYS A 132 -4.41 1.01 2.11
CA CYS A 132 -5.01 2.05 1.30
C CYS A 132 -3.95 2.80 0.46
N ALA A 133 -2.83 3.19 1.06
CA ALA A 133 -1.74 3.83 0.33
C ALA A 133 -1.11 2.90 -0.70
N ALA A 134 -0.91 1.60 -0.37
CA ALA A 134 -0.35 0.62 -1.29
C ALA A 134 -1.26 0.39 -2.50
N ASN A 135 -2.59 0.31 -2.29
CA ASN A 135 -3.58 0.17 -3.36
C ASN A 135 -3.59 1.40 -4.27
N CYS A 136 -3.64 2.61 -3.72
CA CYS A 136 -3.69 3.84 -4.53
C CYS A 136 -2.41 4.06 -5.35
N LEU A 137 -1.27 3.53 -4.93
CA LEU A 137 -0.01 3.59 -5.68
C LEU A 137 0.06 2.54 -6.79
N SER A 138 -0.78 1.50 -6.73
CA SER A 138 -0.69 0.33 -7.59
C SER A 138 -0.95 0.64 -9.06
N ASP A 139 -1.96 1.45 -9.38
CA ASP A 139 -2.26 1.91 -10.75
C ASP A 139 -1.05 2.58 -11.40
N ILE A 140 -0.35 3.44 -10.63
CA ILE A 140 0.85 4.11 -11.13
C ILE A 140 1.95 3.09 -11.46
N TYR A 141 2.11 2.08 -10.63
CA TYR A 141 3.07 0.99 -10.86
C TYR A 141 2.67 0.10 -12.04
N ALA A 142 1.37 -0.20 -12.21
CA ALA A 142 0.86 -0.98 -13.34
C ALA A 142 1.15 -0.30 -14.69
N MET A 143 1.04 1.03 -14.74
CA MET A 143 1.40 1.84 -15.91
C MET A 143 2.91 1.98 -16.13
N GLY A 144 3.76 1.39 -15.29
CA GLY A 144 5.22 1.52 -15.33
C GLY A 144 5.74 2.90 -14.93
N ALA A 145 4.89 3.74 -14.33
CA ALA A 145 5.23 5.10 -13.92
C ALA A 145 5.88 5.15 -12.53
N VAL A 146 6.46 6.30 -12.19
CA VAL A 146 7.06 6.56 -10.88
C VAL A 146 6.16 7.52 -10.12
N PRO A 147 5.54 7.10 -8.99
CA PRO A 147 4.70 7.98 -8.19
C PRO A 147 5.55 9.11 -7.57
N ARG A 148 4.97 10.30 -7.43
CA ARG A 148 5.64 11.51 -6.95
C ARG A 148 4.93 12.16 -5.78
N THR A 149 3.62 12.39 -5.93
CA THR A 149 2.84 13.08 -4.90
C THR A 149 1.51 12.39 -4.66
N ALA A 150 0.97 12.57 -3.47
CA ALA A 150 -0.35 12.12 -3.05
C ALA A 150 -1.17 13.28 -2.45
N LEU A 151 -2.48 13.25 -2.67
CA LEU A 151 -3.49 14.06 -1.98
C LEU A 151 -4.46 13.10 -1.29
N SER A 152 -4.71 13.27 0.01
CA SER A 152 -5.64 12.43 0.76
C SER A 152 -7.11 12.79 0.47
N VAL A 153 -7.97 11.78 0.40
CA VAL A 153 -9.43 11.90 0.41
C VAL A 153 -9.94 11.11 1.61
N LEU A 154 -10.49 11.80 2.60
CA LEU A 154 -10.89 11.20 3.86
C LEU A 154 -12.33 11.55 4.19
N CYS A 155 -13.19 10.52 4.34
CA CYS A 155 -14.53 10.60 4.90
C CYS A 155 -14.51 9.95 6.29
N PHE A 156 -14.99 10.69 7.32
CA PHE A 156 -14.86 10.19 8.69
C PHE A 156 -16.02 10.62 9.60
N PRO A 157 -16.59 9.70 10.40
CA PRO A 157 -17.70 9.97 11.31
C PRO A 157 -17.20 10.61 12.62
N ILE A 158 -16.59 11.79 12.54
CA ILE A 158 -15.93 12.51 13.65
C ILE A 158 -16.84 12.83 14.85
N GLU A 159 -18.17 12.71 14.68
CA GLU A 159 -19.13 12.92 15.76
C GLU A 159 -19.31 11.69 16.65
N THR A 160 -19.07 10.50 16.11
CA THR A 160 -19.34 9.22 16.76
C THR A 160 -18.07 8.38 16.98
N GLN A 161 -16.98 8.70 16.29
CA GLN A 161 -15.70 7.99 16.38
C GLN A 161 -14.59 8.90 16.91
N ASP A 162 -13.60 8.28 17.55
CA ASP A 162 -12.43 8.97 18.04
C ASP A 162 -11.50 9.40 16.90
N GLY A 163 -11.03 10.65 16.95
CA GLY A 163 -10.05 11.17 16.01
C GLY A 163 -8.70 10.44 16.02
N GLN A 164 -8.40 9.67 17.07
CA GLN A 164 -7.20 8.82 17.13
C GLN A 164 -7.21 7.76 16.01
N ILE A 165 -8.37 7.19 15.68
CA ILE A 165 -8.53 6.24 14.57
C ILE A 165 -8.06 6.89 13.25
N MET A 166 -8.50 8.11 12.99
CA MET A 166 -8.09 8.88 11.80
C MET A 166 -6.57 9.11 11.77
N TYR A 167 -5.98 9.45 12.92
CA TYR A 167 -4.53 9.63 13.04
C TYR A 167 -3.77 8.34 12.71
N GLU A 168 -4.19 7.20 13.26
CA GLU A 168 -3.54 5.91 13.03
C GLU A 168 -3.64 5.48 11.56
N MET A 169 -4.80 5.66 10.90
CA MET A 169 -4.94 5.42 9.47
C MET A 169 -3.95 6.27 8.65
N MET A 170 -3.88 7.57 8.92
CA MET A 170 -2.96 8.46 8.21
C MET A 170 -1.50 8.15 8.52
N LYS A 171 -1.16 7.74 9.76
CA LYS A 171 0.17 7.29 10.15
C LYS A 171 0.61 6.07 9.33
N GLY A 172 -0.29 5.08 9.16
CA GLY A 172 -0.03 3.91 8.33
C GLY A 172 0.23 4.26 6.88
N ALA A 173 -0.60 5.13 6.29
CA ALA A 173 -0.43 5.61 4.93
C ALA A 173 0.90 6.37 4.75
N MET A 174 1.26 7.25 5.70
CA MET A 174 2.52 8.00 5.67
C MET A 174 3.76 7.09 5.69
N ALA A 175 3.71 5.98 6.41
CA ALA A 175 4.81 5.01 6.42
C ALA A 175 5.04 4.42 5.01
N VAL A 176 3.96 4.08 4.30
CA VAL A 176 4.02 3.57 2.92
C VAL A 176 4.50 4.64 1.94
N PHE A 177 4.00 5.87 2.03
CA PHE A 177 4.45 6.97 1.17
C PHE A 177 5.93 7.30 1.39
N THR A 178 6.41 7.25 2.62
CA THR A 178 7.83 7.44 2.94
C THR A 178 8.68 6.36 2.28
N ASP A 179 8.28 5.08 2.38
CA ASP A 179 8.97 3.96 1.72
C ASP A 179 8.94 4.10 0.18
N ALA A 180 7.80 4.53 -0.38
CA ALA A 180 7.64 4.74 -1.81
C ALA A 180 8.35 6.00 -2.35
N GLY A 181 8.86 6.89 -1.50
CA GLY A 181 9.42 8.18 -1.89
C GLY A 181 8.38 9.17 -2.42
N VAL A 182 7.14 9.08 -1.92
CA VAL A 182 5.99 9.91 -2.35
C VAL A 182 5.70 10.98 -1.30
N ALA A 183 5.54 12.22 -1.73
CA ALA A 183 5.17 13.32 -0.86
C ALA A 183 3.65 13.44 -0.72
N LEU A 184 3.11 13.33 0.50
CA LEU A 184 1.73 13.74 0.78
C LEU A 184 1.69 15.26 0.87
N ILE A 185 1.10 15.93 -0.12
CA ILE A 185 1.14 17.39 -0.28
C ILE A 185 -0.14 18.10 0.14
N GLY A 186 -1.15 17.37 0.60
CA GLY A 186 -2.42 17.92 1.04
C GLY A 186 -3.55 16.91 0.92
N GLY A 187 -4.77 17.40 0.77
CA GLY A 187 -5.94 16.56 0.60
C GLY A 187 -7.23 17.26 0.99
N HIS A 188 -8.31 16.47 1.06
CA HIS A 188 -9.63 16.93 1.47
C HIS A 188 -10.26 15.97 2.47
N SER A 189 -11.05 16.51 3.40
CA SER A 189 -11.78 15.69 4.38
C SER A 189 -13.25 16.09 4.44
N VAL A 190 -14.12 15.09 4.52
CA VAL A 190 -15.56 15.25 4.60
C VAL A 190 -16.06 14.49 5.83
N LYS A 191 -17.03 15.10 6.54
CA LYS A 191 -17.78 14.41 7.56
C LYS A 191 -18.77 13.45 6.89
N ASP A 192 -18.69 12.17 7.23
CA ASP A 192 -19.54 11.11 6.67
C ASP A 192 -19.98 10.16 7.80
N GLU A 193 -20.98 9.35 7.57
CA GLU A 193 -21.43 8.32 8.51
C GLU A 193 -20.53 7.07 8.46
N GLU A 194 -19.87 6.84 7.33
CA GLU A 194 -19.01 5.69 7.07
C GLU A 194 -17.56 6.13 6.81
N ILE A 195 -16.59 5.38 7.33
CA ILE A 195 -15.18 5.64 7.09
C ILE A 195 -14.84 5.29 5.63
N LYS A 196 -14.24 6.26 4.92
CA LYS A 196 -13.63 6.06 3.61
C LYS A 196 -12.29 6.77 3.57
N LEU A 197 -11.27 6.09 3.09
CA LEU A 197 -9.94 6.65 2.90
C LEU A 197 -9.50 6.37 1.47
N GLY A 198 -8.80 7.31 0.89
CA GLY A 198 -8.20 7.17 -0.42
C GLY A 198 -7.17 8.24 -0.68
N PHE A 199 -6.51 8.11 -1.83
CA PHE A 199 -5.49 9.07 -2.25
C PHE A 199 -5.56 9.27 -3.75
N ALA A 200 -5.51 10.54 -4.18
CA ALA A 200 -5.20 10.89 -5.56
C ALA A 200 -3.68 10.92 -5.71
N ILE A 201 -3.16 10.08 -6.61
CA ILE A 201 -1.72 9.93 -6.84
C ILE A 201 -1.36 10.57 -8.18
N THR A 202 -0.29 11.35 -8.17
CA THR A 202 0.36 11.84 -9.39
C THR A 202 1.72 11.19 -9.52
N GLY A 203 1.93 10.51 -10.64
CA GLY A 203 3.19 9.95 -11.08
C GLY A 203 3.71 10.62 -12.34
N THR A 204 4.95 10.29 -12.69
CA THR A 204 5.60 10.71 -13.93
C THR A 204 6.10 9.50 -14.71
N LEU A 205 6.02 9.61 -16.02
CA LEU A 205 6.43 8.57 -16.94
C LEU A 205 7.30 9.18 -18.04
N ASP A 206 8.33 8.46 -18.48
CA ASP A 206 8.98 8.72 -19.74
C ASP A 206 8.05 8.22 -20.87
N ARG A 207 7.70 9.08 -21.82
CA ARG A 207 6.69 8.80 -22.86
C ARG A 207 6.95 7.52 -23.66
N ALA A 208 8.21 7.10 -23.74
CA ALA A 208 8.62 5.86 -24.43
C ALA A 208 8.38 4.58 -23.61
N ALA A 209 8.01 4.68 -22.32
CA ALA A 209 7.99 3.57 -21.38
C ALA A 209 6.58 3.26 -20.80
N ALA A 210 5.51 3.83 -21.37
CA ALA A 210 4.14 3.53 -20.94
C ALA A 210 3.79 2.06 -21.21
N VAL A 211 3.29 1.37 -20.20
CA VAL A 211 2.71 0.03 -20.34
C VAL A 211 1.19 0.19 -20.29
N GLU A 212 0.51 -0.19 -21.35
CA GLU A 212 -0.94 -0.09 -21.46
C GLU A 212 -1.60 -1.43 -21.13
N ARG A 213 -2.81 -1.41 -20.59
CA ARG A 213 -3.59 -2.64 -20.35
C ARG A 213 -4.02 -3.32 -21.65
N ASN A 214 -4.34 -2.54 -22.65
CA ASN A 214 -4.98 -2.96 -23.91
C ASN A 214 -3.96 -3.25 -25.04
N ALA A 215 -2.78 -3.77 -24.71
CA ALA A 215 -1.70 -4.03 -25.66
C ALA A 215 -1.16 -5.47 -25.63
N ALA A 216 -1.90 -6.42 -25.02
CA ALA A 216 -1.55 -7.84 -25.00
C ALA A 216 -1.54 -8.45 -26.42
N LYS A 217 -0.60 -9.35 -26.67
CA LYS A 217 -0.38 -9.94 -28.02
C LYS A 217 -0.52 -11.45 -27.98
N THR A 218 -1.02 -12.01 -29.07
CA THR A 218 -1.07 -13.47 -29.27
C THR A 218 0.31 -14.10 -29.00
N GLY A 219 0.32 -15.13 -28.17
CA GLY A 219 1.52 -15.83 -27.74
C GLY A 219 2.13 -15.33 -26.43
N ASP A 220 1.68 -14.19 -25.89
CA ASP A 220 2.13 -13.72 -24.58
C ASP A 220 1.75 -14.71 -23.47
N LEU A 221 2.60 -14.79 -22.44
CA LEU A 221 2.30 -15.48 -21.20
C LEU A 221 1.84 -14.47 -20.16
N LEU A 222 0.92 -14.91 -19.30
CA LEU A 222 0.36 -14.09 -18.23
C LEU A 222 1.00 -14.42 -16.88
N VAL A 223 1.60 -13.44 -16.24
CA VAL A 223 2.28 -13.58 -14.95
C VAL A 223 1.55 -12.74 -13.90
N LEU A 224 1.14 -13.38 -12.80
CA LEU A 224 0.50 -12.75 -11.64
C LEU A 224 1.51 -12.64 -10.49
N THR A 225 1.53 -11.51 -9.76
CA THR A 225 2.56 -11.23 -8.74
C THR A 225 2.10 -11.25 -7.29
N LYS A 226 0.80 -11.48 -7.01
CA LYS A 226 0.25 -11.72 -5.67
C LYS A 226 -0.81 -12.80 -5.73
N LYS A 227 -1.06 -13.47 -4.60
CA LYS A 227 -2.14 -14.44 -4.44
C LYS A 227 -3.53 -13.77 -4.49
N LEU A 228 -4.56 -14.57 -4.75
CA LEU A 228 -5.97 -14.18 -4.81
C LEU A 228 -6.73 -14.63 -3.55
N GLY A 229 -7.85 -13.98 -3.26
CA GLY A 229 -8.74 -14.36 -2.17
C GLY A 229 -8.88 -13.31 -1.05
N THR A 230 -8.42 -12.06 -1.25
CA THR A 230 -8.51 -11.01 -0.22
C THR A 230 -9.94 -10.65 0.15
N GLY A 231 -10.85 -10.62 -0.83
CA GLY A 231 -12.27 -10.29 -0.62
C GLY A 231 -13.00 -11.39 0.15
N VAL A 232 -12.86 -12.65 -0.28
CA VAL A 232 -13.51 -13.79 0.40
C VAL A 232 -13.01 -13.95 1.83
N LEU A 233 -11.71 -13.79 2.09
CA LEU A 233 -11.15 -13.88 3.45
C LEU A 233 -11.65 -12.74 4.34
N GLY A 234 -11.74 -11.51 3.82
CA GLY A 234 -12.32 -10.38 4.53
C GLY A 234 -13.79 -10.59 4.86
N PHE A 235 -14.58 -11.12 3.91
CA PHE A 235 -15.98 -11.45 4.13
C PHE A 235 -16.15 -12.62 5.12
N ALA A 236 -15.32 -13.67 5.01
CA ALA A 236 -15.32 -14.78 5.96
C ALA A 236 -15.06 -14.28 7.41
N ARG A 237 -14.18 -13.29 7.59
CA ARG A 237 -13.97 -12.62 8.88
C ARG A 237 -15.24 -11.96 9.40
N GLN A 238 -15.93 -11.16 8.57
CA GLN A 238 -17.17 -10.48 8.97
C GLN A 238 -18.26 -11.43 9.47
N ILE A 239 -18.34 -12.63 8.88
CA ILE A 239 -19.33 -13.65 9.27
C ILE A 239 -18.80 -14.67 10.30
N GLY A 240 -17.62 -14.43 10.88
CA GLY A 240 -17.02 -15.28 11.91
C GLY A 240 -16.53 -16.65 11.42
N ARG A 241 -16.17 -16.78 10.13
CA ARG A 241 -15.65 -17.98 9.48
C ARG A 241 -14.24 -17.82 8.93
N ALA A 242 -13.46 -16.92 9.52
CA ALA A 242 -12.13 -16.59 9.04
C ALA A 242 -11.13 -17.75 9.19
N HIS A 243 -10.21 -17.84 8.23
CA HIS A 243 -8.99 -18.64 8.31
C HIS A 243 -7.84 -17.74 8.73
N ASP A 244 -7.38 -17.84 9.97
CA ASP A 244 -6.46 -16.86 10.60
C ASP A 244 -5.12 -16.72 9.87
N GLU A 245 -4.55 -17.82 9.37
CA GLU A 245 -3.29 -17.79 8.61
C GLU A 245 -3.48 -17.07 7.27
N GLY A 246 -4.53 -17.46 6.53
CA GLY A 246 -4.84 -16.83 5.25
C GLY A 246 -5.12 -15.32 5.38
N LEU A 247 -5.82 -14.92 6.45
CA LEU A 247 -6.05 -13.49 6.74
C LEU A 247 -4.76 -12.73 6.98
N ARG A 248 -3.86 -13.24 7.85
CA ARG A 248 -2.57 -12.59 8.13
C ARG A 248 -1.73 -12.45 6.87
N GLU A 249 -1.67 -13.51 6.04
CA GLU A 249 -0.94 -13.48 4.78
C GLU A 249 -1.56 -12.48 3.78
N ALA A 250 -2.88 -12.45 3.68
CA ALA A 250 -3.60 -11.49 2.82
C ALA A 250 -3.38 -10.04 3.28
N GLU A 251 -3.46 -9.74 4.58
CA GLU A 251 -3.19 -8.42 5.15
C GLU A 251 -1.76 -7.95 4.85
N ALA A 252 -0.76 -8.82 5.04
CA ALA A 252 0.62 -8.53 4.71
C ALA A 252 0.83 -8.26 3.20
N SER A 253 0.20 -9.09 2.36
CA SER A 253 0.25 -8.94 0.90
C SER A 253 -0.42 -7.64 0.44
N MET A 254 -1.60 -7.30 0.99
CA MET A 254 -2.29 -6.05 0.67
C MET A 254 -1.46 -4.81 1.02
N ALA A 255 -0.73 -4.84 2.14
CA ALA A 255 0.15 -3.75 2.57
C ALA A 255 1.47 -3.67 1.78
N THR A 256 1.79 -4.68 0.97
CA THR A 256 3.00 -4.73 0.16
C THR A 256 2.83 -3.95 -1.15
N LEU A 257 3.77 -3.05 -1.45
CA LEU A 257 3.79 -2.27 -2.69
C LEU A 257 4.06 -3.15 -3.92
N ASN A 258 3.41 -2.83 -5.04
CA ASN A 258 3.71 -3.40 -6.35
C ASN A 258 4.96 -2.78 -7.00
N ARG A 259 5.72 -1.95 -6.27
CA ARG A 259 6.93 -1.24 -6.73
C ARG A 259 7.98 -2.17 -7.32
N GLU A 260 8.35 -3.22 -6.59
CA GLU A 260 9.42 -4.12 -7.04
C GLU A 260 9.01 -4.95 -8.26
N ALA A 261 7.71 -5.30 -8.36
CA ALA A 261 7.14 -5.93 -9.54
C ALA A 261 7.19 -4.99 -10.76
N ALA A 262 6.81 -3.72 -10.58
CA ALA A 262 6.86 -2.71 -11.63
C ALA A 262 8.31 -2.43 -12.11
N ILE A 263 9.28 -2.40 -11.19
CA ILE A 263 10.69 -2.23 -11.56
C ILE A 263 11.17 -3.44 -12.37
N ALA A 264 10.85 -4.69 -11.94
CA ALA A 264 11.19 -5.90 -12.68
C ALA A 264 10.56 -5.91 -14.09
N MET A 265 9.28 -5.51 -14.17
CA MET A 265 8.54 -5.38 -15.44
C MET A 265 9.24 -4.40 -16.41
N ARG A 266 9.71 -3.26 -15.92
CA ARG A 266 10.39 -2.24 -16.76
C ARG A 266 11.77 -2.67 -17.26
N GLU A 267 12.38 -3.69 -16.67
CA GLU A 267 13.66 -4.24 -17.11
C GLU A 267 13.51 -5.12 -18.38
N GLN A 268 12.28 -5.47 -18.74
CA GLN A 268 11.98 -6.40 -19.83
C GLN A 268 10.96 -5.81 -20.80
N PRO A 269 11.01 -6.18 -22.08
CA PRO A 269 9.92 -5.91 -23.00
C PRO A 269 8.67 -6.70 -22.57
N VAL A 270 7.68 -6.00 -22.04
CA VAL A 270 6.34 -6.54 -21.76
C VAL A 270 5.32 -5.96 -22.73
N SER A 271 4.23 -6.66 -23.00
CA SER A 271 3.20 -6.20 -23.91
C SER A 271 2.14 -5.38 -23.20
N ALA A 272 1.61 -5.88 -22.06
CA ALA A 272 0.54 -5.23 -21.31
C ALA A 272 0.68 -5.49 -19.82
N CYS A 273 0.07 -4.62 -19.01
CA CYS A 273 -0.02 -4.78 -17.57
C CYS A 273 -1.30 -4.13 -17.05
N THR A 274 -1.83 -4.68 -15.96
CA THR A 274 -2.86 -4.10 -15.09
C THR A 274 -2.65 -4.61 -13.67
N ASP A 275 -3.16 -3.94 -12.65
CA ASP A 275 -3.25 -4.52 -11.32
C ASP A 275 -4.61 -5.21 -11.11
N ILE A 276 -4.66 -6.15 -10.17
CA ILE A 276 -5.90 -6.89 -9.90
C ILE A 276 -6.59 -6.31 -8.68
N THR A 277 -7.74 -5.68 -8.90
CA THR A 277 -8.51 -5.01 -7.84
C THR A 277 -10.00 -5.42 -7.80
N GLY A 278 -10.90 -4.49 -7.64
CA GLY A 278 -12.31 -4.71 -7.32
C GLY A 278 -13.13 -5.53 -8.33
N PHE A 279 -12.70 -5.59 -9.59
CA PHE A 279 -13.38 -6.38 -10.63
C PHE A 279 -12.97 -7.86 -10.65
N GLY A 280 -12.05 -8.25 -9.75
CA GLY A 280 -11.50 -9.59 -9.69
C GLY A 280 -10.63 -9.92 -10.90
N LEU A 281 -9.95 -11.06 -10.86
CA LEU A 281 -9.07 -11.48 -11.95
C LEU A 281 -9.80 -11.55 -13.30
N TYR A 282 -11.02 -12.10 -13.32
CA TYR A 282 -11.73 -12.30 -14.58
C TYR A 282 -12.22 -10.99 -15.20
N GLY A 283 -12.64 -10.00 -14.40
CA GLY A 283 -13.01 -8.69 -14.92
C GLY A 283 -11.84 -7.98 -15.61
N HIS A 284 -10.65 -8.03 -14.99
CA HIS A 284 -9.44 -7.45 -15.58
C HIS A 284 -8.99 -8.21 -16.84
N LEU A 285 -9.07 -9.54 -16.84
CA LEU A 285 -8.72 -10.37 -18.01
C LEU A 285 -9.68 -10.14 -19.19
N VAL A 286 -10.98 -10.06 -18.93
CA VAL A 286 -11.99 -9.75 -19.98
C VAL A 286 -11.75 -8.35 -20.54
N GLY A 287 -11.46 -7.37 -19.67
CA GLY A 287 -11.09 -6.02 -20.09
C GLY A 287 -9.84 -6.01 -20.97
N MET A 288 -8.78 -6.71 -20.56
CA MET A 288 -7.53 -6.85 -21.34
C MET A 288 -7.78 -7.54 -22.68
N ALA A 289 -8.53 -8.66 -22.69
CA ALA A 289 -8.81 -9.41 -23.90
C ALA A 289 -9.60 -8.60 -24.94
N ARG A 290 -10.66 -7.91 -24.49
CA ARG A 290 -11.49 -7.05 -25.34
C ARG A 290 -10.69 -5.86 -25.89
N GLY A 291 -9.97 -5.16 -25.01
CA GLY A 291 -9.20 -3.98 -25.39
C GLY A 291 -8.02 -4.28 -26.31
N SER A 292 -7.44 -5.49 -26.21
CA SER A 292 -6.34 -5.96 -27.06
C SER A 292 -6.80 -6.73 -28.30
N GLU A 293 -8.10 -7.00 -28.46
CA GLU A 293 -8.67 -7.81 -29.53
C GLU A 293 -8.07 -9.23 -29.60
N VAL A 294 -7.91 -9.88 -28.43
CA VAL A 294 -7.30 -11.21 -28.26
C VAL A 294 -8.23 -12.13 -27.45
N THR A 295 -7.88 -13.42 -27.37
CA THR A 295 -8.45 -14.35 -26.40
C THR A 295 -7.44 -14.67 -25.31
N ILE A 296 -7.92 -15.09 -24.14
CA ILE A 296 -7.05 -15.47 -23.03
C ILE A 296 -7.47 -16.86 -22.52
N GLN A 297 -6.49 -17.76 -22.40
CA GLN A 297 -6.64 -19.02 -21.72
C GLN A 297 -5.99 -18.92 -20.33
N VAL A 298 -6.77 -19.12 -19.27
CA VAL A 298 -6.32 -19.14 -17.89
C VAL A 298 -6.22 -20.60 -17.41
N TRP A 299 -5.17 -20.93 -16.69
CA TRP A 299 -4.93 -22.26 -16.13
C TRP A 299 -5.39 -22.29 -14.66
N ALA A 300 -6.53 -22.94 -14.42
CA ALA A 300 -7.19 -22.97 -13.11
C ALA A 300 -6.30 -23.56 -12.00
N ASP A 301 -5.57 -24.62 -12.32
CA ASP A 301 -4.65 -25.34 -11.42
C ASP A 301 -3.37 -24.55 -11.11
N ARG A 302 -3.17 -23.38 -11.74
CA ARG A 302 -2.03 -22.49 -11.52
C ARG A 302 -2.40 -21.15 -10.87
N LEU A 303 -3.66 -20.94 -10.56
CA LEU A 303 -4.07 -19.75 -9.85
C LEU A 303 -3.60 -19.80 -8.39
N PRO A 304 -2.78 -18.86 -7.94
CA PRO A 304 -2.35 -18.81 -6.55
C PRO A 304 -3.47 -18.28 -5.65
N ALA A 305 -3.75 -18.96 -4.55
CA ALA A 305 -4.74 -18.54 -3.57
C ALA A 305 -4.12 -18.41 -2.18
N PHE A 306 -4.67 -17.50 -1.36
CA PHE A 306 -4.36 -17.47 0.06
C PHE A 306 -4.95 -18.72 0.75
N PRO A 307 -4.30 -19.24 1.83
CA PRO A 307 -4.81 -20.36 2.60
C PRO A 307 -6.26 -20.12 3.06
N GLY A 308 -7.13 -21.10 2.87
CA GLY A 308 -8.55 -21.05 3.25
C GLY A 308 -9.46 -20.30 2.28
N ALA A 309 -8.96 -19.59 1.27
CA ALA A 309 -9.79 -18.84 0.33
C ALA A 309 -10.62 -19.75 -0.59
N VAL A 310 -9.99 -20.75 -1.21
CA VAL A 310 -10.66 -21.69 -2.12
C VAL A 310 -11.66 -22.56 -1.34
N GLU A 311 -11.29 -23.01 -0.15
CA GLU A 311 -12.14 -23.79 0.74
C GLU A 311 -13.37 -23.01 1.19
N ALA A 312 -13.19 -21.72 1.50
CA ALA A 312 -14.30 -20.84 1.86
C ALA A 312 -15.29 -20.66 0.70
N LEU A 313 -14.79 -20.39 -0.51
CA LEU A 313 -15.61 -20.31 -1.72
C LEU A 313 -16.34 -21.62 -2.02
N ALA A 314 -15.65 -22.75 -1.94
CA ALA A 314 -16.25 -24.08 -2.11
C ALA A 314 -17.34 -24.39 -1.07
N ALA A 315 -17.22 -23.83 0.14
CA ALA A 315 -18.21 -23.92 1.21
C ALA A 315 -19.36 -22.90 1.08
N GLY A 316 -19.42 -22.14 -0.02
CA GLY A 316 -20.48 -21.14 -0.28
C GLY A 316 -20.31 -19.81 0.45
N VAL A 317 -19.11 -19.51 0.98
CA VAL A 317 -18.78 -18.19 1.51
C VAL A 317 -18.41 -17.29 0.34
N ILE A 318 -19.44 -16.74 -0.33
CA ILE A 318 -19.30 -15.95 -1.56
C ILE A 318 -19.67 -14.50 -1.26
N PRO A 319 -18.71 -13.54 -1.33
CA PRO A 319 -19.01 -12.12 -1.21
C PRO A 319 -19.97 -11.63 -2.30
N GLY A 320 -20.85 -10.68 -1.99
CA GLY A 320 -21.74 -10.10 -3.00
C GLY A 320 -21.01 -9.42 -4.18
N ALA A 321 -19.75 -9.08 -4.02
CA ALA A 321 -18.91 -8.58 -5.11
C ALA A 321 -18.66 -9.64 -6.19
N CYS A 322 -18.55 -10.93 -5.83
CA CYS A 322 -18.36 -12.02 -6.80
C CYS A 322 -19.53 -12.09 -7.79
N GLU A 323 -20.77 -11.96 -7.31
CA GLU A 323 -21.95 -11.98 -8.17
C GLU A 323 -21.98 -10.77 -9.13
N ARG A 324 -21.68 -9.58 -8.61
CA ARG A 324 -21.60 -8.38 -9.46
C ARG A 324 -20.50 -8.50 -10.52
N ASN A 325 -19.36 -9.06 -10.16
CA ASN A 325 -18.27 -9.29 -11.11
C ASN A 325 -18.64 -10.36 -12.15
N ARG A 326 -19.37 -11.40 -11.74
CA ARG A 326 -19.92 -12.41 -12.66
C ARG A 326 -20.90 -11.79 -13.65
N GLU A 327 -21.83 -10.95 -13.18
CA GLU A 327 -22.78 -10.23 -14.05
C GLU A 327 -22.05 -9.30 -15.05
N HIS A 328 -20.97 -8.65 -14.60
CA HIS A 328 -20.18 -7.74 -15.44
C HIS A 328 -19.47 -8.46 -16.58
N VAL A 329 -18.84 -9.60 -16.31
CA VAL A 329 -18.12 -10.36 -17.36
C VAL A 329 -19.09 -11.14 -18.27
N GLY A 330 -20.28 -11.49 -17.77
CA GLY A 330 -21.33 -12.14 -18.55
C GLY A 330 -20.86 -13.38 -19.31
N ASP A 331 -21.17 -13.43 -20.59
CA ASP A 331 -20.85 -14.55 -21.50
C ASP A 331 -19.40 -14.52 -22.05
N ASP A 332 -18.59 -13.51 -21.69
CA ASP A 332 -17.20 -13.40 -22.15
C ASP A 332 -16.23 -14.31 -21.41
N ILE A 333 -16.71 -15.03 -20.40
CA ILE A 333 -15.92 -16.07 -19.72
C ILE A 333 -16.59 -17.43 -19.88
N ARG A 334 -15.78 -18.44 -20.20
CA ARG A 334 -16.17 -19.85 -20.19
C ARG A 334 -15.32 -20.61 -19.19
N ILE A 335 -15.97 -21.33 -18.29
CA ILE A 335 -15.32 -22.18 -17.29
C ILE A 335 -15.52 -23.64 -17.72
N ALA A 336 -14.42 -24.40 -17.84
CA ALA A 336 -14.47 -25.81 -18.19
C ALA A 336 -15.13 -26.62 -17.07
N PRO A 337 -15.91 -27.67 -17.39
CA PRO A 337 -16.69 -28.42 -16.40
C PRO A 337 -15.86 -29.15 -15.34
N ASP A 338 -14.59 -29.42 -15.62
CA ASP A 338 -13.64 -30.11 -14.73
C ASP A 338 -12.92 -29.17 -13.74
N VAL A 339 -13.14 -27.86 -13.84
CA VAL A 339 -12.58 -26.89 -12.89
C VAL A 339 -13.33 -26.96 -11.56
N PRO A 340 -12.63 -27.16 -10.41
CA PRO A 340 -13.27 -27.17 -9.10
C PRO A 340 -14.02 -25.86 -8.79
N ALA A 341 -15.21 -25.97 -8.20
CA ALA A 341 -16.09 -24.82 -7.95
C ALA A 341 -15.40 -23.67 -7.19
N GLY A 342 -14.61 -23.95 -6.14
CA GLY A 342 -13.90 -22.91 -5.40
C GLY A 342 -12.86 -22.19 -6.26
N MET A 343 -12.19 -22.87 -7.18
CA MET A 343 -11.25 -22.27 -8.12
C MET A 343 -11.98 -21.45 -9.19
N ALA A 344 -13.15 -21.92 -9.65
CA ALA A 344 -14.00 -21.19 -10.58
C ALA A 344 -14.48 -19.86 -9.99
N GLU A 345 -14.81 -19.82 -8.70
CA GLU A 345 -15.24 -18.63 -7.98
C GLU A 345 -14.11 -17.64 -7.70
N LEU A 346 -12.87 -18.14 -7.51
CA LEU A 346 -11.73 -17.34 -7.05
C LEU A 346 -11.44 -16.13 -7.94
N GLY A 347 -11.60 -16.27 -9.26
CA GLY A 347 -11.32 -15.18 -10.18
C GLY A 347 -12.40 -14.08 -10.21
N PHE A 348 -13.60 -14.33 -9.66
CA PHE A 348 -14.62 -13.30 -9.45
C PHE A 348 -14.44 -12.53 -8.14
N ASP A 349 -13.62 -13.05 -7.20
CA ASP A 349 -13.40 -12.40 -5.92
C ASP A 349 -12.71 -11.04 -6.08
N ALA A 350 -13.33 -9.99 -5.52
CA ALA A 350 -12.77 -8.64 -5.54
C ALA A 350 -11.47 -8.60 -4.73
N GLN A 351 -10.39 -8.13 -5.34
CA GLN A 351 -9.12 -7.98 -4.65
C GLN A 351 -8.94 -6.56 -4.13
N THR A 352 -8.40 -6.42 -2.93
CA THR A 352 -7.89 -5.14 -2.41
C THR A 352 -6.37 -5.18 -2.47
N SER A 353 -5.76 -4.20 -3.12
CA SER A 353 -4.31 -4.10 -3.29
C SER A 353 -3.69 -5.41 -3.83
N GLY A 354 -4.29 -5.96 -4.89
CA GLY A 354 -3.80 -7.18 -5.52
C GLY A 354 -2.47 -6.98 -6.27
N GLY A 355 -2.03 -8.06 -6.93
CA GLY A 355 -0.77 -8.05 -7.68
C GLY A 355 -0.91 -7.47 -9.08
N LEU A 356 0.23 -7.27 -9.74
CA LEU A 356 0.27 -6.98 -11.17
C LEU A 356 -0.02 -8.25 -11.97
N LEU A 357 -0.82 -8.10 -13.02
CA LEU A 357 -1.01 -9.06 -14.09
C LEU A 357 -0.25 -8.57 -15.32
N ILE A 358 0.82 -9.26 -15.68
CA ILE A 358 1.77 -8.84 -16.71
C ILE A 358 1.67 -9.80 -17.90
N ALA A 359 1.35 -9.27 -19.09
CA ALA A 359 1.45 -10.00 -20.34
C ALA A 359 2.84 -9.80 -20.94
N VAL A 360 3.58 -10.90 -21.13
CA VAL A 360 4.97 -10.88 -21.57
C VAL A 360 5.19 -11.83 -22.73
N PRO A 361 5.93 -11.42 -23.79
CA PRO A 361 6.30 -12.33 -24.88
C PRO A 361 7.02 -13.57 -24.32
N GLU A 362 6.67 -14.77 -24.84
CA GLU A 362 7.24 -16.05 -24.37
C GLU A 362 8.77 -16.03 -24.34
N ALA A 363 9.41 -15.34 -25.28
CA ALA A 363 10.88 -15.21 -25.32
C ALA A 363 11.47 -14.40 -24.16
N ASN A 364 10.70 -13.47 -23.55
CA ASN A 364 11.12 -12.61 -22.44
C ASN A 364 10.62 -13.13 -21.07
N HIS A 365 9.75 -14.14 -21.07
CA HIS A 365 9.17 -14.68 -19.84
C HIS A 365 10.21 -15.18 -18.82
N PRO A 366 11.26 -15.97 -19.18
CA PRO A 366 12.26 -16.41 -18.22
C PRO A 366 13.04 -15.25 -17.59
N GLN A 367 13.30 -14.19 -18.37
CA GLN A 367 14.00 -13.00 -17.89
C GLN A 367 13.14 -12.20 -16.92
N LEU A 368 11.82 -12.09 -17.19
CA LEU A 368 10.88 -11.45 -16.26
C LEU A 368 10.81 -12.22 -14.94
N LEU A 369 10.64 -13.54 -14.97
CA LEU A 369 10.64 -14.35 -13.74
C LEU A 369 11.93 -14.21 -12.95
N ALA A 370 13.09 -14.21 -13.61
CA ALA A 370 14.37 -14.00 -12.97
C ALA A 370 14.50 -12.58 -12.37
N ALA A 371 13.96 -11.54 -13.02
CA ALA A 371 13.93 -10.18 -12.50
C ALA A 371 13.03 -10.06 -11.26
N LEU A 372 11.85 -10.67 -11.28
CA LEU A 372 10.93 -10.74 -10.14
C LEU A 372 11.58 -11.46 -8.95
N ALA A 373 12.18 -12.63 -9.19
CA ALA A 373 12.84 -13.41 -8.15
C ALA A 373 14.01 -12.66 -7.50
N ARG A 374 14.86 -11.98 -8.26
CA ARG A 374 15.95 -11.14 -7.72
C ARG A 374 15.46 -10.04 -6.79
N ARG A 375 14.21 -9.58 -6.99
CA ARG A 375 13.57 -8.54 -6.19
C ARG A 375 12.70 -9.09 -5.06
N GLY A 376 12.67 -10.42 -4.88
CA GLY A 376 11.86 -11.10 -3.87
C GLY A 376 10.36 -11.00 -4.12
N VAL A 377 9.95 -10.83 -5.38
CA VAL A 377 8.55 -10.79 -5.79
C VAL A 377 8.13 -12.19 -6.20
N PRO A 378 7.12 -12.81 -5.55
CA PRO A 378 6.56 -14.06 -6.00
C PRO A 378 5.86 -13.86 -7.36
N ALA A 379 5.87 -14.91 -8.18
CA ALA A 379 5.30 -14.85 -9.52
C ALA A 379 4.74 -16.20 -9.96
N TRP A 380 3.58 -16.16 -10.58
CA TRP A 380 2.88 -17.35 -11.11
C TRP A 380 2.50 -17.13 -12.57
N THR A 381 2.88 -18.07 -13.43
CA THR A 381 2.43 -18.06 -14.81
C THR A 381 1.07 -18.72 -14.87
N ILE A 382 0.03 -17.92 -15.07
CA ILE A 382 -1.38 -18.34 -14.91
C ILE A 382 -2.13 -18.56 -16.21
N GLY A 383 -1.52 -18.28 -17.37
CA GLY A 383 -2.23 -18.40 -18.64
C GLY A 383 -1.44 -17.93 -19.83
N ARG A 384 -2.11 -17.94 -20.99
CA ARG A 384 -1.57 -17.53 -22.29
C ARG A 384 -2.59 -16.73 -23.09
N VAL A 385 -2.10 -15.79 -23.86
CA VAL A 385 -2.88 -15.01 -24.84
C VAL A 385 -2.96 -15.77 -26.16
N GLY A 386 -4.18 -15.93 -26.67
CA GLY A 386 -4.48 -16.58 -27.93
C GLY A 386 -4.98 -15.58 -28.99
N GLU A 387 -5.08 -16.05 -30.23
CA GLU A 387 -5.64 -15.26 -31.33
C GLU A 387 -7.17 -15.13 -31.19
N ALA A 388 -7.72 -13.94 -31.43
CA ALA A 388 -9.16 -13.74 -31.44
C ALA A 388 -9.78 -14.21 -32.76
N SER A 389 -10.96 -14.80 -32.66
CA SER A 389 -11.81 -15.12 -33.81
C SER A 389 -13.21 -14.54 -33.61
N PRO A 390 -13.92 -14.12 -34.66
CA PRO A 390 -15.27 -13.57 -34.53
C PRO A 390 -16.21 -14.50 -33.77
N GLY A 391 -16.90 -13.98 -32.74
CA GLY A 391 -17.82 -14.74 -31.89
C GLY A 391 -17.17 -15.65 -30.86
N GLN A 392 -15.86 -15.57 -30.68
CA GLN A 392 -15.13 -16.34 -29.68
C GLN A 392 -15.24 -15.69 -28.30
N ILE A 393 -15.28 -16.51 -27.26
CA ILE A 393 -15.28 -16.07 -25.85
C ILE A 393 -13.92 -15.43 -25.52
N ALA A 394 -13.94 -14.29 -24.85
CA ALA A 394 -12.74 -13.53 -24.53
C ALA A 394 -11.79 -14.28 -23.59
N VAL A 395 -12.33 -14.96 -22.56
CA VAL A 395 -11.55 -15.67 -21.55
C VAL A 395 -12.05 -17.10 -21.37
N THR A 396 -11.14 -18.07 -21.33
CA THR A 396 -11.45 -19.47 -21.01
C THR A 396 -10.64 -19.91 -19.78
N LEU A 397 -11.31 -20.45 -18.77
CA LEU A 397 -10.69 -21.08 -17.61
C LEU A 397 -10.74 -22.61 -17.78
N ALA A 398 -9.58 -23.25 -17.76
CA ALA A 398 -9.41 -24.70 -17.83
C ALA A 398 -8.16 -25.12 -17.06
N ASN A 399 -8.02 -26.39 -16.74
CA ASN A 399 -6.76 -26.90 -16.22
C ASN A 399 -5.65 -26.84 -17.27
N ALA A 400 -4.39 -26.67 -16.85
CA ALA A 400 -3.26 -26.61 -17.78
C ALA A 400 -3.12 -27.93 -18.55
N ASP A 401 -2.82 -27.84 -19.86
CA ASP A 401 -2.40 -29.01 -20.62
C ASP A 401 -1.11 -29.60 -19.96
N PRO A 402 -1.05 -30.91 -19.69
CA PRO A 402 0.14 -31.57 -19.12
C PRO A 402 1.44 -31.28 -19.91
N ALA A 403 1.35 -31.06 -21.23
CA ALA A 403 2.47 -30.67 -22.06
C ALA A 403 2.93 -29.21 -21.82
N ALA A 404 2.03 -28.32 -21.42
CA ALA A 404 2.34 -26.94 -21.00
C ALA A 404 2.83 -26.89 -19.54
N ALA A 405 2.30 -27.76 -18.69
CA ALA A 405 2.63 -27.83 -17.27
C ALA A 405 4.13 -28.09 -17.01
N GLY A 406 4.80 -28.88 -17.85
CA GLY A 406 6.23 -29.19 -17.72
C GLY A 406 7.18 -28.11 -18.25
N ARG A 407 6.71 -27.13 -19.02
CA ARG A 407 7.54 -26.08 -19.63
C ARG A 407 7.69 -24.83 -18.78
N PHE A 408 6.75 -24.59 -17.87
CA PHE A 408 6.67 -23.35 -17.09
C PHE A 408 6.71 -23.68 -15.60
N SER A 409 7.81 -24.27 -15.10
CA SER A 409 8.02 -24.47 -13.66
C SER A 409 8.19 -23.10 -13.00
N ASP A 410 7.39 -22.82 -11.97
CA ASP A 410 7.43 -21.61 -11.16
C ASP A 410 8.70 -21.57 -10.28
N SER A 411 9.87 -21.37 -10.90
CA SER A 411 11.15 -21.32 -10.18
C SER A 411 11.28 -20.13 -9.22
N ALA A 412 10.31 -19.20 -9.23
CA ALA A 412 10.25 -18.08 -8.31
C ALA A 412 9.55 -18.42 -6.97
N ASN A 413 8.83 -19.55 -6.88
CA ASN A 413 8.06 -19.91 -5.68
C ASN A 413 8.84 -20.76 -4.66
N ASP A 414 10.04 -21.24 -5.01
CA ASP A 414 10.94 -21.99 -4.11
C ASP A 414 11.84 -21.09 -3.24
N LEU A 415 11.52 -19.80 -3.14
CA LEU A 415 12.15 -18.97 -2.12
C LEU A 415 11.67 -19.46 -0.75
N PRO A 416 12.57 -19.89 0.14
CA PRO A 416 12.17 -20.21 1.51
C PRO A 416 11.45 -19.00 2.08
N PRO A 417 10.38 -19.19 2.87
CA PRO A 417 9.79 -18.08 3.60
C PRO A 417 10.95 -17.40 4.31
N LYS A 418 11.06 -16.06 4.18
CA LYS A 418 11.94 -15.29 5.04
C LYS A 418 11.53 -15.71 6.43
N SER A 419 12.39 -16.51 7.10
CA SER A 419 12.18 -16.89 8.47
C SER A 419 12.00 -15.60 9.24
N GLU A 420 10.78 -15.31 9.67
CA GLU A 420 10.57 -14.45 10.81
C GLU A 420 11.25 -15.18 11.97
N GLU A 421 12.51 -14.90 12.17
CA GLU A 421 13.11 -15.08 13.47
C GLU A 421 12.32 -14.18 14.42
N THR A 422 11.30 -14.76 15.01
CA THR A 422 10.76 -14.31 16.27
C THR A 422 11.86 -14.51 17.29
N THR A 423 12.84 -13.61 17.28
CA THR A 423 13.77 -13.46 18.39
C THR A 423 12.99 -12.74 19.48
N PRO A 424 12.92 -13.31 20.70
CA PRO A 424 12.38 -12.55 21.82
C PRO A 424 13.21 -11.27 21.95
N MET A 425 12.56 -10.16 22.29
CA MET A 425 13.18 -8.86 22.55
C MET A 425 14.27 -8.99 23.61
N ASN A 426 15.45 -9.41 23.19
CA ASN A 426 16.71 -9.22 23.90
C ASN A 426 17.64 -8.53 22.94
N ALA A 427 17.93 -7.27 23.24
CA ALA A 427 19.01 -6.43 22.78
C ALA A 427 19.63 -6.81 21.42
N VAL A 428 19.05 -6.29 20.32
CA VAL A 428 19.72 -6.28 19.02
C VAL A 428 20.94 -5.38 19.14
N LYS A 429 22.11 -5.98 19.21
CA LYS A 429 23.38 -5.30 19.00
C LYS A 429 23.45 -4.95 17.52
N THR A 430 23.14 -3.74 17.16
CA THR A 430 23.42 -3.20 15.83
C THR A 430 24.92 -2.90 15.77
N PRO A 431 25.68 -3.33 14.75
CA PRO A 431 27.06 -2.96 14.60
C PRO A 431 27.13 -1.49 14.23
N CYS A 432 27.52 -0.66 15.17
CA CYS A 432 27.99 0.68 14.91
C CYS A 432 29.36 0.59 14.23
N CYS A 433 29.64 1.50 13.31
CA CYS A 433 30.81 1.60 12.44
C CYS A 433 32.16 1.44 13.14
N SER A 434 32.53 0.24 13.58
CA SER A 434 33.87 -0.11 13.94
C SER A 434 34.34 -1.25 13.03
N ALA A 435 35.31 -0.92 12.21
CA ALA A 435 36.00 -1.88 11.36
C ALA A 435 36.83 -2.82 12.22
N GLU A 436 36.37 -4.07 12.41
CA GLU A 436 37.25 -5.22 12.54
C GLU A 436 36.47 -6.54 12.32
N GLN A 437 36.90 -7.17 11.24
CA GLN A 437 37.02 -8.60 10.96
C GLN A 437 35.85 -9.55 11.19
N THR A 438 35.17 -9.91 10.09
CA THR A 438 34.98 -11.33 9.78
C THR A 438 35.24 -11.54 8.30
N SER A 439 36.23 -12.37 8.01
CA SER A 439 36.64 -12.81 6.69
C SER A 439 35.55 -13.69 6.06
N ALA A 440 34.93 -13.19 5.00
CA ALA A 440 34.31 -14.01 3.98
C ALA A 440 34.67 -13.39 2.63
N ALA A 441 35.32 -14.18 1.80
CA ALA A 441 35.85 -13.81 0.51
C ALA A 441 34.70 -13.45 -0.47
N GLY A 442 34.85 -12.33 -1.18
CA GLY A 442 34.34 -12.14 -2.53
C GLY A 442 32.87 -11.75 -2.67
N SER A 443 32.41 -10.62 -2.04
CA SER A 443 31.20 -9.95 -2.46
C SER A 443 31.44 -8.44 -2.61
N THR A 444 30.80 -7.82 -3.62
CA THR A 444 30.80 -6.36 -3.86
C THR A 444 30.31 -5.56 -2.65
N ALA A 445 29.51 -6.17 -1.76
CA ALA A 445 29.08 -5.59 -0.49
C ALA A 445 30.24 -5.32 0.48
N GLY A 446 31.27 -6.18 0.52
CA GLY A 446 32.45 -6.00 1.36
C GLY A 446 33.35 -4.83 0.90
N GLU A 447 33.41 -4.56 -0.39
CA GLU A 447 34.14 -3.41 -0.94
C GLU A 447 33.42 -2.10 -0.67
N SER A 448 32.12 -2.06 -0.84
CA SER A 448 31.29 -0.89 -0.53
C SER A 448 31.37 -0.54 0.97
N GLN A 449 31.35 -1.53 1.85
CA GLN A 449 31.46 -1.32 3.29
C GLN A 449 32.84 -0.80 3.70
N LYS A 450 33.92 -1.29 3.08
CA LYS A 450 35.28 -0.76 3.27
C LYS A 450 35.39 0.68 2.76
N ALA A 451 34.82 0.98 1.58
CA ALA A 451 34.80 2.32 1.01
C ALA A 451 34.03 3.29 1.91
N PHE A 452 32.86 2.88 2.43
CA PHE A 452 32.10 3.68 3.38
C PHE A 452 32.85 3.94 4.68
N GLY A 453 33.50 2.94 5.25
CA GLY A 453 34.33 3.10 6.44
C GLY A 453 35.55 4.03 6.20
N ALA A 454 36.12 4.01 5.00
CA ALA A 454 37.20 4.94 4.63
C ALA A 454 36.68 6.38 4.50
N LEU A 455 35.48 6.56 3.90
CA LEU A 455 34.82 7.87 3.80
C LEU A 455 34.54 8.46 5.19
N MET A 456 34.00 7.67 6.11
CA MET A 456 33.69 8.12 7.47
C MET A 456 34.91 8.54 8.24
N ARG A 457 36.02 7.78 8.14
CA ARG A 457 37.30 8.15 8.75
C ARG A 457 37.84 9.45 8.17
N SER A 458 37.90 9.58 6.85
CA SER A 458 38.37 10.80 6.19
C SER A 458 37.54 12.02 6.54
N ALA A 459 36.20 11.84 6.70
CA ALA A 459 35.32 12.93 7.10
C ALA A 459 35.58 13.37 8.55
N ALA A 460 35.97 12.46 9.45
CA ALA A 460 36.24 12.74 10.86
C ALA A 460 37.63 13.33 11.12
N GLU A 461 38.65 13.08 10.25
CA GLU A 461 40.00 13.59 10.40
C GLU A 461 40.08 15.12 10.44
N ALA A 462 40.99 15.67 11.25
CA ALA A 462 41.20 17.12 11.34
C ALA A 462 41.58 17.72 9.96
N GLY A 463 40.97 18.86 9.68
CA GLY A 463 41.20 19.63 8.46
C GLY A 463 41.08 21.13 8.76
N ALA A 464 40.27 21.86 8.00
CA ALA A 464 39.93 23.23 8.34
C ALA A 464 39.12 23.33 9.66
N LEU A 465 38.39 22.26 10.02
CA LEU A 465 37.74 22.07 11.32
C LEU A 465 38.53 20.98 12.08
N ASP A 466 38.66 21.17 13.40
CA ASP A 466 39.27 20.17 14.26
C ASP A 466 38.31 18.98 14.50
N GLU A 467 38.83 17.86 15.04
CA GLU A 467 38.08 16.63 15.24
C GLU A 467 36.92 16.78 16.20
N LYS A 468 37.05 17.60 17.26
CA LYS A 468 35.97 17.86 18.22
C LYS A 468 34.83 18.61 17.58
N THR A 469 35.11 19.63 16.78
CA THR A 469 34.10 20.38 16.03
C THR A 469 33.36 19.47 15.05
N LYS A 470 34.06 18.58 14.36
CA LYS A 470 33.45 17.62 13.46
C LYS A 470 32.57 16.60 14.16
N GLU A 471 32.98 16.12 15.35
CA GLU A 471 32.18 15.19 16.15
C GLU A 471 30.89 15.86 16.65
N LEU A 472 30.94 17.13 17.09
CA LEU A 472 29.74 17.90 17.45
C LEU A 472 28.80 18.10 16.25
N LEU A 473 29.35 18.30 15.03
CA LEU A 473 28.55 18.37 13.82
C LEU A 473 27.90 17.03 13.48
N PHE A 474 28.61 15.92 13.57
CA PHE A 474 28.04 14.59 13.37
C PHE A 474 26.93 14.29 14.38
N LEU A 475 27.14 14.66 15.65
CA LEU A 475 26.15 14.53 16.71
C LEU A 475 24.87 15.33 16.38
N ALA A 476 25.01 16.59 15.99
CA ALA A 476 23.89 17.45 15.61
C ALA A 476 23.16 16.93 14.35
N LEU A 477 23.90 16.47 13.35
CA LEU A 477 23.33 15.88 12.13
C LEU A 477 22.62 14.56 12.42
N ALA A 478 23.17 13.68 13.28
CA ALA A 478 22.53 12.44 13.69
C ALA A 478 21.21 12.71 14.42
N ALA A 479 21.16 13.75 15.26
CA ALA A 479 19.93 14.19 15.91
C ALA A 479 18.93 14.77 14.91
N ALA A 480 19.35 15.64 14.00
CA ALA A 480 18.51 16.28 12.99
C ALA A 480 17.90 15.27 12.01
N THR A 481 18.67 14.25 11.60
CA THR A 481 18.23 13.16 10.72
C THR A 481 17.48 12.05 11.46
N ARG A 482 17.34 12.16 12.79
CA ARG A 482 16.65 11.20 13.67
C ARG A 482 17.25 9.78 13.63
N CYS A 483 18.56 9.67 13.39
CA CYS A 483 19.27 8.40 13.43
C CYS A 483 19.64 8.05 14.88
N GLU A 484 18.77 7.38 15.62
CA GLU A 484 19.02 7.02 17.03
C GLU A 484 20.31 6.20 17.23
N PRO A 485 20.63 5.17 16.40
CA PRO A 485 21.89 4.45 16.55
C PRO A 485 23.11 5.35 16.33
N CYS A 486 23.07 6.25 15.32
CA CYS A 486 24.14 7.19 15.04
C CYS A 486 24.32 8.17 16.22
N LEU A 487 23.21 8.70 16.74
CA LEU A 487 23.21 9.63 17.86
C LEU A 487 23.86 9.02 19.13
N LYS A 488 23.50 7.77 19.45
CA LYS A 488 24.10 7.04 20.57
C LYS A 488 25.62 6.82 20.40
N ALA A 489 26.03 6.46 19.17
CA ALA A 489 27.45 6.25 18.87
C ALA A 489 28.26 7.54 19.01
N HIS A 490 27.77 8.66 18.47
CA HIS A 490 28.43 9.95 18.55
C HIS A 490 28.41 10.53 19.98
N LEU A 491 27.38 10.24 20.80
CA LEU A 491 27.41 10.60 22.22
C LEU A 491 28.54 9.89 22.99
N VAL A 492 28.78 8.60 22.69
CA VAL A 492 29.89 7.84 23.28
C VAL A 492 31.23 8.38 22.80
N ALA A 493 31.39 8.58 21.49
CA ALA A 493 32.63 9.12 20.89
C ALA A 493 32.96 10.53 21.42
N ALA A 494 31.98 11.41 21.52
CA ALA A 494 32.13 12.75 22.09
C ALA A 494 32.64 12.70 23.54
N ALA A 495 32.10 11.80 24.36
CA ALA A 495 32.54 11.59 25.74
C ALA A 495 34.00 11.06 25.80
N GLU A 496 34.39 10.11 24.94
CA GLU A 496 35.74 9.58 24.84
C GLU A 496 36.74 10.64 24.38
N MET A 497 36.32 11.57 23.51
CA MET A 497 37.14 12.71 23.06
C MET A 497 37.25 13.84 24.09
N GLY A 498 36.59 13.70 25.25
CA GLY A 498 36.57 14.70 26.32
C GLY A 498 35.83 15.97 25.95
N ILE A 499 34.80 15.85 25.08
CA ILE A 499 33.84 16.93 24.82
C ILE A 499 32.92 17.05 26.05
N THR A 500 32.75 18.26 26.52
CA THR A 500 31.97 18.50 27.74
C THR A 500 30.47 18.33 27.51
N PRO A 501 29.70 17.96 28.56
CA PRO A 501 28.24 17.91 28.46
C PRO A 501 27.60 19.23 27.97
N ALA A 502 28.18 20.37 28.30
CA ALA A 502 27.71 21.67 27.85
C ALA A 502 27.86 21.86 26.34
N GLU A 503 29.02 21.49 25.76
CA GLU A 503 29.29 21.53 24.32
C GLU A 503 28.35 20.57 23.55
N ILE A 504 28.13 19.38 24.11
CA ILE A 504 27.15 18.41 23.56
C ILE A 504 25.74 19.00 23.58
N ASP A 505 25.35 19.67 24.66
CA ASP A 505 24.04 20.32 24.76
C ASP A 505 23.86 21.41 23.73
N GLU A 506 24.84 22.26 23.53
CA GLU A 506 24.77 23.34 22.53
C GLU A 506 24.60 22.76 21.11
N ALA A 507 25.37 21.75 20.75
CA ALA A 507 25.25 21.08 19.45
C ALA A 507 23.85 20.46 19.24
N LEU A 508 23.32 19.78 20.26
CA LEU A 508 21.98 19.19 20.20
C LEU A 508 20.87 20.24 20.15
N TRP A 509 21.05 21.38 20.82
CA TRP A 509 20.10 22.48 20.71
C TRP A 509 20.08 23.10 19.31
N CYS A 510 21.19 23.14 18.58
CA CYS A 510 21.20 23.52 17.17
C CYS A 510 20.30 22.58 16.34
N ALA A 511 20.40 21.27 16.56
CA ALA A 511 19.53 20.28 15.90
C ALA A 511 18.04 20.44 16.30
N VAL A 512 17.76 20.71 17.58
CA VAL A 512 16.41 20.93 18.09
C VAL A 512 15.79 22.21 17.51
N ALA A 513 16.57 23.26 17.33
CA ALA A 513 16.12 24.50 16.71
C ALA A 513 15.62 24.29 15.25
N MET A 514 16.24 23.34 14.53
CA MET A 514 15.85 22.99 13.16
C MET A 514 14.73 21.94 13.09
N GLY A 515 14.73 20.96 14.01
CA GLY A 515 13.85 19.78 13.99
C GLY A 515 12.72 19.75 15.03
N GLY A 516 12.66 20.74 15.94
CA GLY A 516 11.58 20.92 16.90
C GLY A 516 11.48 19.84 18.00
N GLY A 517 10.29 19.73 18.58
CA GLY A 517 10.01 18.84 19.72
C GLY A 517 10.39 17.36 19.55
N PRO A 518 10.14 16.73 18.41
CA PRO A 518 10.52 15.33 18.16
C PRO A 518 12.03 15.07 18.26
N VAL A 519 12.87 16.01 17.81
CA VAL A 519 14.34 15.92 17.95
C VAL A 519 14.74 16.03 19.42
N ARG A 520 14.11 16.91 20.17
CA ARG A 520 14.35 17.04 21.62
C ARG A 520 14.03 15.76 22.39
N MET A 521 12.93 15.07 22.04
CA MET A 521 12.58 13.78 22.68
C MET A 521 13.64 12.72 22.37
N LEU A 522 14.06 12.59 21.12
CA LEU A 522 15.09 11.64 20.72
C LEU A 522 16.43 11.90 21.44
N CYS A 523 16.86 13.16 21.56
CA CYS A 523 18.08 13.52 22.28
C CYS A 523 18.00 13.10 23.77
N ASN A 524 16.86 13.32 24.41
CA ASN A 524 16.66 12.94 25.81
C ASN A 524 16.66 11.42 26.03
N GLU A 525 16.05 10.67 25.11
CA GLU A 525 16.01 9.20 25.19
C GLU A 525 17.41 8.59 24.92
N ALA A 526 18.12 9.09 23.91
CA ALA A 526 19.46 8.63 23.59
C ALA A 526 20.44 8.86 24.76
N ARG A 527 20.38 10.02 25.43
CA ARG A 527 21.19 10.32 26.62
C ARG A 527 20.90 9.38 27.77
N LYS A 528 19.63 9.18 28.13
CA LYS A 528 19.25 8.23 29.18
C LYS A 528 19.79 6.83 28.91
N ALA A 529 19.74 6.38 27.64
CA ALA A 529 20.23 5.07 27.26
C ALA A 529 21.76 4.96 27.43
N VAL A 530 22.53 6.02 27.14
CA VAL A 530 23.99 6.04 27.32
C VAL A 530 24.36 6.14 28.81
N GLU A 531 23.67 6.96 29.59
CA GLU A 531 23.90 7.10 31.05
C GLU A 531 23.56 5.82 31.82
N THR A 532 22.56 5.05 31.39
CA THR A 532 22.16 3.78 32.04
C THR A 532 23.05 2.60 31.65
N ALA A 533 23.82 2.71 30.57
CA ALA A 533 24.81 1.70 30.20
C ALA A 533 26.00 1.76 31.19
N LYS A 534 26.08 0.80 32.12
CA LYS A 534 27.16 0.73 33.10
C LYS A 534 28.54 0.78 32.43
N PRO A 535 29.52 1.55 32.95
CA PRO A 535 30.89 1.51 32.47
C PRO A 535 31.50 0.12 32.79
N GLY A 536 31.64 -0.72 31.77
CA GLY A 536 32.24 -2.05 31.94
C GLY A 536 31.92 -3.08 30.86
N GLY A 537 31.07 -2.79 29.88
CA GLY A 537 30.85 -3.66 28.74
C GLY A 537 31.55 -3.11 27.52
N LYS A 538 32.69 -3.72 27.10
CA LYS A 538 33.27 -3.45 25.80
C LYS A 538 32.21 -3.70 24.73
N CYS A 539 31.75 -2.64 24.07
CA CYS A 539 31.01 -2.76 22.82
C CYS A 539 31.98 -3.33 21.77
N CYS A 540 31.73 -4.55 21.32
CA CYS A 540 32.23 -5.08 20.05
C CYS A 540 31.17 -4.90 18.99
#